data_c9f47a1e21f378d5020c8ef2e1c575e7
#
_entry.id   c9f47a1e21f378d5020c8ef2e1c575e7
#
_cell.length_a   1.000
_cell.length_b   1.000
_cell.length_c   1.000
_cell.angle_alpha   90.00
_cell.angle_beta   90.00
_cell.angle_gamma   90.00
#
_symmetry.space_group_name_H-M   'P 1'
#
loop_
_entity.id
_entity.type
_entity.pdbx_description
1 polymer ?
#
loop_
_entity_poly.entity_id
_entity_poly.type
_entity_poly.pdbx_seq_one_letter_code
_entity_poly.pdbx_strand_id
1 'polypeptide(L)'
;MTKPATLLPHAWPIADRNVWMAACKPHVRLKAGGRAGHMRASTRNGLASTYGQFLATCASNGQGTGTVTPCELVTPGNVAVFVDGLERRVSSVTVATIIYRLYRIACLLRPDVDWCWLCEIWLDRKDRMQRRSLSHRLVTGDRLYRLGVSLMQEADANERLNRRWRAGRYRNGLLVALLAIAPIRLANLHQLEIGRTLIRQENEWWIVLPASETKGRRPDEKPLGAELSAFIDHWIEAWRPAFNPTCDTLWPSPEGGTLAYTYVGGLVTDTTRKGLGVAVNPHLFRSCLVETLVTHAPEQAAMASPILQHTDHRTTQTFYNRGKARVAFAKYQKVILGHNENMKER
;
A
#
# COMPACT_ATOMS: atom_id res chain seq x y z
N MET A 1 -4.00 -19.05 -10.73
CA MET A 1 -5.40 -18.55 -10.79
C MET A 1 -5.51 -17.58 -11.95
N THR A 2 -6.34 -17.86 -12.96
CA THR A 2 -6.60 -16.98 -14.09
C THR A 2 -7.25 -15.67 -13.62
N LYS A 3 -6.79 -14.55 -14.16
CA LYS A 3 -7.36 -13.23 -13.87
C LYS A 3 -8.85 -13.25 -14.29
N PRO A 4 -9.79 -12.76 -13.44
CA PRO A 4 -11.20 -12.75 -13.81
C PRO A 4 -11.42 -11.94 -15.08
N ALA A 5 -12.32 -12.42 -15.93
CA ALA A 5 -12.75 -11.66 -17.09
C ALA A 5 -13.26 -10.28 -16.65
N THR A 6 -12.87 -9.23 -17.34
CA THR A 6 -13.24 -7.85 -16.99
C THR A 6 -13.53 -7.11 -18.29
N LEU A 7 -14.76 -6.67 -18.47
CA LEU A 7 -15.11 -5.81 -19.60
C LEU A 7 -14.54 -4.41 -19.38
N LEU A 8 -13.78 -3.93 -20.34
CA LEU A 8 -13.31 -2.54 -20.31
C LEU A 8 -14.47 -1.58 -20.63
N PRO A 9 -14.43 -0.30 -20.20
CA PRO A 9 -15.54 0.63 -20.40
C PRO A 9 -16.05 0.77 -21.83
N HIS A 10 -15.20 0.58 -22.83
CA HIS A 10 -15.64 0.60 -24.25
C HIS A 10 -16.51 -0.61 -24.64
N ALA A 11 -16.42 -1.72 -23.90
CA ALA A 11 -17.21 -2.92 -24.10
C ALA A 11 -18.46 -3.02 -23.20
N TRP A 12 -18.76 -1.98 -22.42
CA TRP A 12 -19.97 -1.92 -21.59
C TRP A 12 -21.21 -1.61 -22.44
N PRO A 13 -22.40 -1.89 -21.93
CA PRO A 13 -23.65 -1.39 -22.53
C PRO A 13 -23.55 0.11 -22.80
N ILE A 14 -24.07 0.55 -23.93
CA ILE A 14 -23.93 1.93 -24.41
C ILE A 14 -24.44 2.93 -23.36
N ALA A 15 -25.57 2.62 -22.71
CA ALA A 15 -26.13 3.46 -21.67
C ALA A 15 -25.18 3.67 -20.48
N ASP A 16 -24.63 2.56 -19.94
CA ASP A 16 -23.67 2.60 -18.83
C ASP A 16 -22.41 3.36 -19.18
N ARG A 17 -21.85 3.06 -20.37
CA ARG A 17 -20.65 3.72 -20.87
C ARG A 17 -20.81 5.22 -20.98
N ASN A 18 -21.90 5.69 -21.57
CA ASN A 18 -22.15 7.12 -21.79
C ASN A 18 -22.25 7.86 -20.45
N VAL A 19 -23.00 7.33 -19.50
CA VAL A 19 -23.14 7.93 -18.16
C VAL A 19 -21.82 7.89 -17.40
N TRP A 20 -21.05 6.78 -17.47
CA TRP A 20 -19.72 6.67 -16.86
C TRP A 20 -18.74 7.71 -17.39
N MET A 21 -18.68 7.86 -18.73
CA MET A 21 -17.82 8.87 -19.37
C MET A 21 -18.21 10.28 -18.97
N ALA A 22 -19.52 10.57 -18.89
CA ALA A 22 -20.01 11.84 -18.40
C ALA A 22 -19.65 12.07 -16.91
N ALA A 23 -19.83 11.04 -16.07
CA ALA A 23 -19.47 11.11 -14.66
C ALA A 23 -17.97 11.34 -14.43
N CYS A 24 -17.10 10.88 -15.31
CA CYS A 24 -15.65 11.03 -15.20
C CYS A 24 -15.11 12.36 -15.72
N LYS A 25 -15.94 13.23 -16.34
CA LYS A 25 -15.49 14.55 -16.84
C LYS A 25 -14.87 15.35 -15.70
N PRO A 26 -13.66 15.91 -15.89
CA PRO A 26 -13.00 16.69 -14.85
C PRO A 26 -13.77 17.98 -14.57
N HIS A 27 -13.67 18.46 -13.35
CA HIS A 27 -14.11 19.81 -13.01
C HIS A 27 -13.15 20.84 -13.63
N VAL A 28 -13.67 21.76 -14.38
CA VAL A 28 -12.93 22.89 -14.95
C VAL A 28 -13.50 24.17 -14.35
N ARG A 29 -12.68 25.22 -14.22
CA ARG A 29 -13.17 26.52 -13.73
C ARG A 29 -14.45 26.93 -14.46
N LEU A 30 -15.46 27.34 -13.70
CA LEU A 30 -16.77 27.80 -14.18
C LEU A 30 -17.63 26.70 -14.87
N LYS A 31 -17.17 25.44 -14.95
CA LYS A 31 -17.98 24.33 -15.47
C LYS A 31 -18.01 23.20 -14.47
N ALA A 32 -19.21 22.83 -14.05
CA ALA A 32 -19.38 21.63 -13.22
C ALA A 32 -18.90 20.39 -13.99
N GLY A 33 -18.02 19.62 -13.38
CA GLY A 33 -17.61 18.33 -13.91
C GLY A 33 -18.60 17.21 -13.58
N GLY A 34 -18.28 16.00 -13.99
CA GLY A 34 -19.05 14.82 -13.63
C GLY A 34 -18.88 14.45 -12.16
N ARG A 35 -19.82 13.68 -11.62
CA ARG A 35 -19.87 13.23 -10.22
C ARG A 35 -18.61 12.50 -9.74
N ALA A 36 -17.88 11.84 -10.64
CA ALA A 36 -16.61 11.17 -10.36
C ALA A 36 -15.39 12.01 -10.80
N GLY A 37 -15.58 13.22 -11.34
CA GLY A 37 -14.53 14.09 -11.87
C GLY A 37 -13.47 14.48 -10.82
N HIS A 38 -13.90 14.64 -9.56
CA HIS A 38 -13.02 14.94 -8.40
C HIS A 38 -12.22 13.72 -7.91
N MET A 39 -12.60 12.51 -8.32
CA MET A 39 -11.96 11.28 -7.86
C MET A 39 -10.61 11.08 -8.54
N ARG A 40 -9.65 10.49 -7.82
CA ARG A 40 -8.36 10.07 -8.41
C ARG A 40 -8.56 9.02 -9.50
N ALA A 41 -7.70 9.02 -10.50
CA ALA A 41 -7.71 8.04 -11.59
C ALA A 41 -7.71 6.58 -11.06
N SER A 42 -6.89 6.27 -10.04
CA SER A 42 -6.86 4.95 -9.40
C SER A 42 -8.19 4.52 -8.79
N THR A 43 -8.95 5.46 -8.20
CA THR A 43 -10.30 5.20 -7.67
C THR A 43 -11.28 4.93 -8.79
N ARG A 44 -11.30 5.76 -9.83
CA ARG A 44 -12.14 5.55 -11.02
C ARG A 44 -11.85 4.23 -11.70
N ASN A 45 -10.56 3.90 -11.88
CA ASN A 45 -10.13 2.62 -12.47
C ASN A 45 -10.58 1.41 -11.62
N GLY A 46 -10.51 1.54 -10.28
CA GLY A 46 -10.99 0.50 -9.38
C GLY A 46 -12.50 0.28 -9.45
N LEU A 47 -13.30 1.36 -9.57
CA LEU A 47 -14.74 1.29 -9.78
C LEU A 47 -15.06 0.66 -11.15
N ALA A 48 -14.43 1.15 -12.20
CA ALA A 48 -14.63 0.64 -13.57
C ALA A 48 -14.24 -0.85 -13.68
N SER A 49 -13.12 -1.25 -13.10
CA SER A 49 -12.71 -2.67 -13.08
C SER A 49 -13.72 -3.55 -12.35
N THR A 50 -14.27 -3.08 -11.22
CA THR A 50 -15.30 -3.83 -10.49
C THR A 50 -16.58 -3.98 -11.31
N TYR A 51 -17.05 -2.90 -11.92
CA TYR A 51 -18.25 -2.94 -12.75
C TYR A 51 -18.06 -3.82 -13.97
N GLY A 52 -16.89 -3.73 -14.63
CA GLY A 52 -16.56 -4.61 -15.75
C GLY A 52 -16.46 -6.10 -15.37
N GLN A 53 -16.05 -6.44 -14.15
CA GLN A 53 -16.09 -7.82 -13.65
C GLN A 53 -17.53 -8.29 -13.44
N PHE A 54 -18.38 -7.43 -12.87
CA PHE A 54 -19.81 -7.71 -12.70
C PHE A 54 -20.49 -7.96 -14.04
N LEU A 55 -20.31 -7.05 -15.01
CA LEU A 55 -20.87 -7.20 -16.36
C LEU A 55 -20.38 -8.47 -17.06
N ALA A 56 -19.10 -8.81 -16.92
CA ALA A 56 -18.55 -10.05 -17.46
C ALA A 56 -19.20 -11.29 -16.83
N THR A 57 -19.53 -11.24 -15.53
CA THR A 57 -20.27 -12.32 -14.86
C THR A 57 -21.68 -12.43 -15.41
N CYS A 58 -22.40 -11.32 -15.59
CA CYS A 58 -23.73 -11.30 -16.18
C CYS A 58 -23.72 -11.89 -17.61
N ALA A 59 -22.77 -11.48 -18.44
CA ALA A 59 -22.61 -12.01 -19.80
C ALA A 59 -22.33 -13.52 -19.82
N SER A 60 -21.50 -14.02 -18.91
CA SER A 60 -21.22 -15.46 -18.76
C SER A 60 -22.46 -16.28 -18.35
N ASN A 61 -23.44 -15.64 -17.72
CA ASN A 61 -24.71 -16.26 -17.33
C ASN A 61 -25.84 -16.02 -18.34
N GLY A 62 -25.50 -15.70 -19.59
CA GLY A 62 -26.45 -15.53 -20.68
C GLY A 62 -27.25 -14.22 -20.67
N GLN A 63 -26.88 -13.27 -19.81
CA GLN A 63 -27.52 -11.96 -19.76
C GLN A 63 -26.96 -11.07 -20.89
N GLY A 64 -27.82 -10.64 -21.80
CA GLY A 64 -27.41 -9.76 -22.90
C GLY A 64 -26.92 -8.40 -22.43
N THR A 65 -25.95 -7.83 -23.11
CA THR A 65 -25.43 -6.47 -22.83
C THR A 65 -26.19 -5.35 -23.56
N GLY A 66 -27.32 -5.68 -24.22
CA GLY A 66 -28.15 -4.74 -24.97
C GLY A 66 -29.10 -3.91 -24.10
N THR A 67 -28.69 -3.55 -22.87
CA THR A 67 -29.51 -2.75 -21.95
C THR A 67 -29.70 -1.33 -22.43
N VAL A 68 -30.91 -0.81 -22.30
CA VAL A 68 -31.27 0.56 -22.68
C VAL A 68 -31.05 1.53 -21.51
N THR A 69 -31.19 1.03 -20.29
CA THR A 69 -31.09 1.83 -19.05
C THR A 69 -29.78 1.53 -18.34
N PRO A 70 -29.03 2.55 -17.83
CA PRO A 70 -27.84 2.31 -17.03
C PRO A 70 -28.13 1.46 -15.79
N CYS A 71 -27.21 0.57 -15.41
CA CYS A 71 -27.33 -0.35 -14.27
C CYS A 71 -28.52 -1.32 -14.32
N GLU A 72 -29.14 -1.56 -15.47
CA GLU A 72 -30.29 -2.48 -15.60
C GLU A 72 -29.96 -3.90 -15.15
N LEU A 73 -28.71 -4.35 -15.37
CA LEU A 73 -28.23 -5.64 -14.89
C LEU A 73 -27.96 -5.71 -13.39
N VAL A 74 -27.90 -4.57 -12.67
CA VAL A 74 -27.67 -4.55 -11.21
C VAL A 74 -28.95 -4.89 -10.47
N THR A 75 -29.27 -6.17 -10.43
CA THR A 75 -30.42 -6.73 -9.73
C THR A 75 -29.96 -7.61 -8.57
N PRO A 76 -30.82 -7.85 -7.55
CA PRO A 76 -30.47 -8.75 -6.44
C PRO A 76 -30.00 -10.13 -6.90
N GLY A 77 -30.67 -10.73 -7.92
CA GLY A 77 -30.29 -12.03 -8.46
C GLY A 77 -28.91 -12.05 -9.12
N ASN A 78 -28.59 -11.07 -9.96
CA ASN A 78 -27.27 -10.99 -10.62
C ASN A 78 -26.18 -10.68 -9.60
N VAL A 79 -26.44 -9.85 -8.61
CA VAL A 79 -25.50 -9.54 -7.52
C VAL A 79 -25.25 -10.78 -6.66
N ALA A 80 -26.26 -11.60 -6.36
CA ALA A 80 -26.07 -12.85 -5.63
C ALA A 80 -25.12 -13.80 -6.36
N VAL A 81 -25.35 -14.04 -7.67
CA VAL A 81 -24.46 -14.87 -8.50
C VAL A 81 -23.02 -14.32 -8.52
N PHE A 82 -22.89 -13.00 -8.62
CA PHE A 82 -21.58 -12.35 -8.61
C PHE A 82 -20.87 -12.53 -7.26
N VAL A 83 -21.56 -12.34 -6.15
CA VAL A 83 -21.03 -12.53 -4.79
C VAL A 83 -20.60 -13.98 -4.57
N ASP A 84 -21.40 -14.96 -4.95
CA ASP A 84 -21.07 -16.39 -4.84
C ASP A 84 -19.81 -16.73 -5.63
N GLY A 85 -19.67 -16.17 -6.84
CA GLY A 85 -18.47 -16.31 -7.65
C GLY A 85 -17.23 -15.65 -7.03
N LEU A 86 -17.38 -14.55 -6.31
CA LEU A 86 -16.29 -13.88 -5.58
C LEU A 86 -15.88 -14.68 -4.34
N GLU A 87 -16.80 -15.16 -3.54
CA GLU A 87 -16.55 -15.90 -2.28
C GLU A 87 -15.71 -17.17 -2.52
N ARG A 88 -15.87 -17.81 -3.68
CA ARG A 88 -15.06 -18.98 -4.07
C ARG A 88 -13.62 -18.63 -4.46
N ARG A 89 -13.32 -17.37 -4.80
CA ARG A 89 -12.05 -16.98 -5.42
C ARG A 89 -11.18 -16.09 -4.55
N VAL A 90 -11.77 -15.24 -3.74
CA VAL A 90 -11.06 -14.16 -3.04
C VAL A 90 -11.42 -14.11 -1.57
N SER A 91 -10.59 -13.40 -0.77
CA SER A 91 -10.83 -13.26 0.66
C SER A 91 -12.08 -12.43 0.97
N SER A 92 -12.68 -12.65 2.14
CA SER A 92 -13.85 -11.90 2.62
C SER A 92 -13.65 -10.38 2.61
N VAL A 93 -12.43 -9.89 2.90
CA VAL A 93 -12.06 -8.47 2.79
C VAL A 93 -12.15 -7.97 1.34
N THR A 94 -11.72 -8.80 0.40
CA THR A 94 -11.77 -8.45 -1.03
C THR A 94 -13.20 -8.47 -1.54
N VAL A 95 -14.02 -9.45 -1.12
CA VAL A 95 -15.46 -9.51 -1.43
C VAL A 95 -16.14 -8.22 -0.97
N ALA A 96 -16.02 -7.85 0.31
CA ALA A 96 -16.62 -6.64 0.85
C ALA A 96 -16.15 -5.37 0.09
N THR A 97 -14.88 -5.31 -0.29
CA THR A 97 -14.34 -4.18 -1.06
C THR A 97 -14.94 -4.10 -2.46
N ILE A 98 -15.12 -5.23 -3.14
CA ILE A 98 -15.70 -5.30 -4.48
C ILE A 98 -17.17 -4.90 -4.44
N ILE A 99 -17.94 -5.41 -3.47
CA ILE A 99 -19.36 -5.05 -3.32
C ILE A 99 -19.52 -3.56 -3.00
N TYR A 100 -18.68 -3.00 -2.11
CA TYR A 100 -18.68 -1.56 -1.87
C TYR A 100 -18.43 -0.75 -3.15
N ARG A 101 -17.50 -1.18 -3.99
CA ARG A 101 -17.22 -0.51 -5.25
C ARG A 101 -18.40 -0.64 -6.23
N LEU A 102 -19.06 -1.80 -6.27
CA LEU A 102 -20.27 -1.99 -7.08
C LEU A 102 -21.38 -1.05 -6.62
N TYR A 103 -21.65 -0.96 -5.32
CA TYR A 103 -22.57 0.01 -4.75
C TYR A 103 -22.22 1.44 -5.15
N ARG A 104 -20.95 1.84 -4.98
CA ARG A 104 -20.49 3.19 -5.31
C ARG A 104 -20.66 3.55 -6.79
N ILE A 105 -20.37 2.62 -7.71
CA ILE A 105 -20.55 2.90 -9.13
C ILE A 105 -22.02 2.89 -9.53
N ALA A 106 -22.86 2.05 -8.96
CA ALA A 106 -24.31 2.09 -9.18
C ALA A 106 -24.92 3.45 -8.77
N CYS A 107 -24.54 3.99 -7.60
CA CYS A 107 -24.93 5.34 -7.19
C CYS A 107 -24.44 6.45 -8.13
N LEU A 108 -23.30 6.27 -8.79
CA LEU A 108 -22.78 7.25 -9.76
C LEU A 108 -23.52 7.18 -11.10
N LEU A 109 -23.85 5.97 -11.56
CA LEU A 109 -24.52 5.75 -12.84
C LEU A 109 -26.02 6.02 -12.77
N ARG A 110 -26.69 5.67 -11.65
CA ARG A 110 -28.12 5.84 -11.41
C ARG A 110 -28.38 6.40 -10.01
N PRO A 111 -28.18 7.68 -9.82
CA PRO A 111 -28.38 8.35 -8.54
C PRO A 111 -29.86 8.53 -8.13
N ASP A 112 -30.75 8.34 -9.09
CA ASP A 112 -32.19 8.39 -8.98
C ASP A 112 -32.79 7.09 -8.41
N VAL A 113 -32.01 6.00 -8.38
CA VAL A 113 -32.42 4.68 -7.88
C VAL A 113 -31.99 4.51 -6.42
N ASP A 114 -32.86 3.93 -5.61
CA ASP A 114 -32.50 3.51 -4.26
C ASP A 114 -31.65 2.23 -4.29
N TRP A 115 -30.38 2.39 -3.86
CA TRP A 115 -29.41 1.31 -3.74
C TRP A 115 -29.21 0.83 -2.30
N CYS A 116 -30.14 1.13 -1.37
CA CYS A 116 -30.00 0.74 0.05
C CYS A 116 -29.80 -0.76 0.20
N TRP A 117 -30.52 -1.60 -0.54
CA TRP A 117 -30.37 -3.05 -0.52
C TRP A 117 -28.93 -3.52 -0.87
N LEU A 118 -28.28 -2.85 -1.83
CA LEU A 118 -26.89 -3.18 -2.22
C LEU A 118 -25.89 -2.70 -1.16
N CYS A 119 -26.19 -1.58 -0.50
CA CYS A 119 -25.44 -1.10 0.67
C CYS A 119 -25.55 -2.08 1.84
N GLU A 120 -26.72 -2.63 2.12
CA GLU A 120 -26.95 -3.63 3.16
C GLU A 120 -26.15 -4.91 2.90
N ILE A 121 -26.12 -5.42 1.66
CA ILE A 121 -25.27 -6.56 1.27
C ILE A 121 -23.80 -6.25 1.57
N TRP A 122 -23.34 -5.02 1.27
CA TRP A 122 -21.98 -4.62 1.61
C TRP A 122 -21.74 -4.59 3.13
N LEU A 123 -22.67 -4.05 3.92
CA LEU A 123 -22.56 -4.00 5.38
C LEU A 123 -22.46 -5.40 5.97
N ASP A 124 -23.31 -6.33 5.56
CA ASP A 124 -23.27 -7.74 5.97
C ASP A 124 -21.90 -8.38 5.67
N ARG A 125 -21.36 -8.13 4.48
CA ARG A 125 -20.03 -8.66 4.11
C ARG A 125 -18.89 -7.97 4.86
N LYS A 126 -19.04 -6.70 5.19
CA LYS A 126 -18.10 -5.94 6.02
C LYS A 126 -18.03 -6.48 7.44
N ASP A 127 -19.17 -6.82 8.03
CA ASP A 127 -19.24 -7.34 9.41
C ASP A 127 -18.67 -8.77 9.50
N ARG A 128 -18.82 -9.55 8.43
CA ARG A 128 -18.24 -10.89 8.32
C ARG A 128 -16.78 -10.91 7.86
N MET A 129 -16.13 -9.73 7.70
CA MET A 129 -14.73 -9.67 7.26
C MET A 129 -13.77 -10.31 8.26
N GLN A 130 -13.10 -11.35 7.85
CA GLN A 130 -11.99 -11.94 8.60
C GLN A 130 -10.67 -11.32 8.13
N ARG A 131 -10.15 -10.37 8.90
CA ARG A 131 -8.83 -9.79 8.64
C ARG A 131 -7.76 -10.72 9.18
N ARG A 132 -6.89 -11.20 8.30
CA ARG A 132 -5.72 -11.98 8.71
C ARG A 132 -4.80 -11.11 9.56
N SER A 133 -4.44 -11.58 10.74
CA SER A 133 -3.40 -10.92 11.53
C SER A 133 -2.07 -11.03 10.80
N LEU A 134 -1.38 -9.91 10.67
CA LEU A 134 -0.03 -9.84 10.10
C LEU A 134 1.04 -9.71 11.19
N SER A 135 0.67 -9.88 12.47
CA SER A 135 1.59 -9.71 13.60
C SER A 135 2.83 -10.60 13.51
N HIS A 136 2.69 -11.83 13.00
CA HIS A 136 3.80 -12.76 12.78
C HIS A 136 4.79 -12.30 11.69
N ARG A 137 4.45 -11.27 10.92
CA ARG A 137 5.30 -10.68 9.87
C ARG A 137 5.88 -9.33 10.28
N LEU A 138 5.55 -8.83 11.46
CA LEU A 138 6.11 -7.58 11.96
C LEU A 138 7.53 -7.82 12.44
N VAL A 139 8.42 -6.97 11.98
CA VAL A 139 9.85 -6.95 12.35
C VAL A 139 10.15 -5.53 12.80
N THR A 140 10.96 -5.38 13.84
CA THR A 140 11.36 -4.06 14.33
C THR A 140 12.24 -3.33 13.32
N GLY A 141 12.17 -2.00 13.30
CA GLY A 141 12.86 -1.15 12.34
C GLY A 141 14.39 -1.30 12.39
N ASP A 142 14.94 -1.49 13.59
CA ASP A 142 16.38 -1.72 13.80
C ASP A 142 16.88 -3.01 13.10
N ARG A 143 16.09 -4.09 13.14
CA ARG A 143 16.42 -5.33 12.42
C ARG A 143 16.34 -5.16 10.91
N LEU A 144 15.34 -4.41 10.44
CA LEU A 144 15.21 -4.09 9.02
C LEU A 144 16.36 -3.20 8.55
N TYR A 145 16.72 -2.18 9.32
CA TYR A 145 17.83 -1.28 9.01
C TYR A 145 19.16 -2.04 8.95
N ARG A 146 19.46 -2.83 9.97
CA ARG A 146 20.68 -3.68 10.00
C ARG A 146 20.75 -4.64 8.81
N LEU A 147 19.64 -5.25 8.39
CA LEU A 147 19.63 -6.05 7.17
C LEU A 147 20.03 -5.22 5.95
N GLY A 148 19.46 -4.02 5.80
CA GLY A 148 19.80 -3.12 4.70
C GLY A 148 21.28 -2.77 4.67
N VAL A 149 21.84 -2.37 5.82
CA VAL A 149 23.27 -2.04 5.97
C VAL A 149 24.18 -3.24 5.65
N SER A 150 23.87 -4.42 6.21
CA SER A 150 24.63 -5.65 5.92
C SER A 150 24.71 -5.96 4.43
N LEU A 151 23.59 -5.82 3.70
CA LEU A 151 23.55 -6.06 2.25
C LEU A 151 24.38 -5.04 1.45
N MET A 152 24.42 -3.80 1.89
CA MET A 152 25.26 -2.76 1.27
C MET A 152 26.74 -3.03 1.52
N GLN A 153 27.13 -3.35 2.75
CA GLN A 153 28.49 -3.71 3.12
C GLN A 153 28.98 -4.98 2.41
N GLU A 154 28.13 -6.02 2.32
CA GLU A 154 28.45 -7.22 1.55
C GLU A 154 28.64 -6.94 0.05
N ALA A 155 27.89 -6.00 -0.51
CA ALA A 155 28.07 -5.58 -1.90
C ALA A 155 29.43 -4.86 -2.10
N ASP A 156 29.85 -4.05 -1.13
CA ASP A 156 31.13 -3.35 -1.15
C ASP A 156 32.33 -4.31 -0.97
N ALA A 157 32.19 -5.31 -0.12
CA ALA A 157 33.27 -6.23 0.22
C ALA A 157 33.50 -7.34 -0.83
N ASN A 158 32.48 -7.71 -1.63
CA ASN A 158 32.57 -8.90 -2.48
C ASN A 158 33.06 -8.58 -3.91
N GLU A 159 34.36 -8.38 -4.06
CA GLU A 159 34.98 -8.03 -5.35
C GLU A 159 34.93 -9.14 -6.41
N ARG A 160 34.66 -10.40 -6.00
CA ARG A 160 34.57 -11.55 -6.92
C ARG A 160 33.32 -11.53 -7.79
N LEU A 161 32.33 -10.78 -7.40
CA LEU A 161 31.06 -10.70 -8.11
C LEU A 161 31.04 -9.57 -9.14
N ASN A 162 30.25 -9.78 -10.20
CA ASN A 162 30.04 -8.79 -11.23
C ASN A 162 29.52 -7.46 -10.64
N ARG A 163 30.10 -6.33 -11.10
CA ARG A 163 29.76 -4.97 -10.63
C ARG A 163 28.25 -4.70 -10.64
N ARG A 164 27.54 -5.13 -11.68
CA ARG A 164 26.11 -4.91 -11.82
C ARG A 164 25.30 -5.72 -10.80
N TRP A 165 25.74 -6.92 -10.49
CA TRP A 165 25.13 -7.74 -9.44
C TRP A 165 25.35 -7.11 -8.06
N ARG A 166 26.54 -6.62 -7.77
CA ARG A 166 26.89 -5.89 -6.53
C ARG A 166 26.01 -4.64 -6.41
N ALA A 167 25.88 -3.84 -7.47
CA ALA A 167 25.03 -2.67 -7.53
C ALA A 167 23.55 -3.02 -7.25
N GLY A 168 23.04 -4.14 -7.79
CA GLY A 168 21.71 -4.65 -7.51
C GLY A 168 21.52 -5.01 -6.04
N ARG A 169 22.54 -5.64 -5.42
CA ARG A 169 22.50 -6.00 -4.01
C ARG A 169 22.56 -4.78 -3.11
N TYR A 170 23.43 -3.82 -3.42
CA TYR A 170 23.51 -2.54 -2.72
C TYR A 170 22.16 -1.79 -2.77
N ARG A 171 21.58 -1.63 -3.97
CA ARG A 171 20.25 -1.05 -4.16
C ARG A 171 19.19 -1.71 -3.30
N ASN A 172 19.17 -3.04 -3.25
CA ASN A 172 18.18 -3.78 -2.47
C ASN A 172 18.37 -3.54 -0.96
N GLY A 173 19.60 -3.46 -0.48
CA GLY A 173 19.94 -3.05 0.88
C GLY A 173 19.48 -1.64 1.20
N LEU A 174 19.78 -0.69 0.31
CA LEU A 174 19.39 0.71 0.46
C LEU A 174 17.86 0.90 0.46
N LEU A 175 17.12 0.17 -0.39
CA LEU A 175 15.66 0.16 -0.39
C LEU A 175 15.08 -0.25 0.98
N VAL A 176 15.66 -1.28 1.60
CA VAL A 176 15.22 -1.77 2.92
C VAL A 176 15.61 -0.79 4.02
N ALA A 177 16.84 -0.27 4.03
CA ALA A 177 17.32 0.70 5.02
C ALA A 177 16.52 2.01 4.98
N LEU A 178 16.27 2.54 3.77
CA LEU A 178 15.48 3.75 3.57
C LEU A 178 14.04 3.57 4.09
N LEU A 179 13.39 2.46 3.78
CA LEU A 179 12.05 2.18 4.28
C LEU A 179 12.00 1.95 5.79
N ALA A 180 13.07 1.45 6.41
CA ALA A 180 13.16 1.29 7.85
C ALA A 180 13.19 2.65 8.57
N ILE A 181 13.93 3.63 8.02
CA ILE A 181 14.02 5.00 8.55
C ILE A 181 12.80 5.83 8.15
N ALA A 182 12.45 5.82 6.88
CA ALA A 182 11.37 6.62 6.30
C ALA A 182 10.35 5.73 5.58
N PRO A 183 9.37 5.13 6.29
CA PRO A 183 8.39 4.21 5.70
C PRO A 183 7.35 4.94 4.84
N ILE A 184 7.80 5.51 3.72
CA ILE A 184 6.97 6.16 2.72
C ILE A 184 6.15 5.13 1.93
N ARG A 185 5.13 5.61 1.22
CA ARG A 185 4.30 4.73 0.39
C ARG A 185 5.07 4.25 -0.84
N LEU A 186 4.82 3.02 -1.28
CA LEU A 186 5.49 2.43 -2.45
C LEU A 186 5.44 3.34 -3.69
N ALA A 187 4.33 4.06 -3.92
CA ALA A 187 4.23 4.98 -5.05
C ALA A 187 5.25 6.13 -4.94
N ASN A 188 5.46 6.67 -3.74
CA ASN A 188 6.45 7.70 -3.51
C ASN A 188 7.87 7.15 -3.55
N LEU A 189 8.11 5.96 -2.96
CA LEU A 189 9.41 5.28 -3.02
C LEU A 189 9.85 5.04 -4.47
N HIS A 190 8.95 4.52 -5.29
CA HIS A 190 9.20 4.26 -6.71
C HIS A 190 9.56 5.51 -7.51
N GLN A 191 8.95 6.65 -7.16
CA GLN A 191 9.09 7.94 -7.86
C GLN A 191 10.13 8.87 -7.25
N LEU A 192 11.02 8.37 -6.37
CA LEU A 192 12.10 9.21 -5.85
C LEU A 192 13.05 9.61 -6.98
N GLU A 193 13.28 10.91 -7.10
CA GLU A 193 14.15 11.56 -8.08
C GLU A 193 15.17 12.44 -7.38
N ILE A 194 16.43 12.29 -7.74
CA ILE A 194 17.55 13.07 -7.23
C ILE A 194 17.40 14.51 -7.70
N GLY A 195 17.53 15.46 -6.78
CA GLY A 195 17.38 16.89 -7.04
C GLY A 195 15.92 17.39 -7.06
N ARG A 196 14.90 16.49 -7.04
CA ARG A 196 13.48 16.90 -7.04
C ARG A 196 12.74 16.45 -5.76
N THR A 197 12.65 15.16 -5.53
CA THR A 197 11.97 14.58 -4.35
C THR A 197 12.93 13.96 -3.35
N LEU A 198 14.17 13.78 -3.75
CA LEU A 198 15.30 13.48 -2.89
C LEU A 198 16.30 14.62 -3.02
N ILE A 199 16.40 15.46 -2.01
CA ILE A 199 17.15 16.74 -2.03
C ILE A 199 18.23 16.68 -0.98
N ARG A 200 19.47 17.10 -1.36
CA ARG A 200 20.58 17.28 -0.43
C ARG A 200 20.42 18.64 0.27
N GLN A 201 20.36 18.64 1.59
CA GLN A 201 20.38 19.85 2.42
C GLN A 201 21.49 19.72 3.45
N GLU A 202 22.41 20.64 3.45
CA GLU A 202 23.60 20.59 4.33
C GLU A 202 24.32 19.24 4.23
N ASN A 203 24.33 18.46 5.31
CA ASN A 203 24.99 17.17 5.39
C ASN A 203 24.08 15.97 5.29
N GLU A 204 22.77 16.15 4.98
CA GLU A 204 21.82 15.04 4.90
C GLU A 204 20.92 15.11 3.68
N TRP A 205 20.44 13.93 3.26
CA TRP A 205 19.40 13.81 2.26
C TRP A 205 18.02 13.92 2.90
N TRP A 206 17.13 14.59 2.21
CA TRP A 206 15.74 14.77 2.59
C TRP A 206 14.82 14.20 1.52
N ILE A 207 13.78 13.50 1.93
CA ILE A 207 12.64 13.20 1.07
C ILE A 207 11.67 14.36 1.18
N VAL A 208 11.38 15.03 0.05
CA VAL A 208 10.46 16.17 -0.04
C VAL A 208 9.37 15.86 -1.05
N LEU A 209 8.18 15.52 -0.56
CA LEU A 209 7.05 15.14 -1.40
C LEU A 209 6.01 16.27 -1.44
N PRO A 210 5.69 16.83 -2.61
CA PRO A 210 4.66 17.85 -2.73
C PRO A 210 3.28 17.25 -2.44
N ALA A 211 2.33 18.09 -2.01
CA ALA A 211 0.96 17.68 -1.67
C ALA A 211 0.24 16.93 -2.81
N SER A 212 0.52 17.27 -4.06
CA SER A 212 -0.04 16.61 -5.25
C SER A 212 0.35 15.13 -5.37
N GLU A 213 1.53 14.75 -4.88
CA GLU A 213 2.08 13.39 -4.97
C GLU A 213 1.76 12.55 -3.73
N THR A 214 1.28 13.14 -2.64
CA THR A 214 0.90 12.41 -1.44
C THR A 214 -0.57 11.98 -1.47
N LYS A 215 -0.88 10.83 -0.87
CA LYS A 215 -2.27 10.34 -0.79
C LYS A 215 -3.17 11.28 0.03
N GLY A 216 -2.61 11.93 1.04
CA GLY A 216 -3.32 12.85 1.94
C GLY A 216 -3.45 14.27 1.41
N ARG A 217 -2.89 14.60 0.24
CA ARG A 217 -2.78 15.96 -0.29
C ARG A 217 -2.13 16.94 0.70
N ARG A 218 -1.16 16.46 1.47
CA ARG A 218 -0.33 17.27 2.37
C ARG A 218 1.13 17.05 1.99
N PRO A 219 1.98 18.10 2.01
CA PRO A 219 3.41 17.90 1.80
C PRO A 219 3.97 16.96 2.85
N ASP A 220 5.03 16.24 2.52
CA ASP A 220 5.69 15.29 3.42
C ASP A 220 7.20 15.44 3.28
N GLU A 221 7.85 15.87 4.36
CA GLU A 221 9.29 16.12 4.43
C GLU A 221 9.89 15.23 5.50
N LYS A 222 10.98 14.54 5.15
CA LYS A 222 11.63 13.58 6.03
C LYS A 222 13.15 13.67 5.91
N PRO A 223 13.86 14.09 6.97
CA PRO A 223 15.31 13.94 7.02
C PRO A 223 15.67 12.45 7.08
N LEU A 224 16.74 12.07 6.43
CA LEU A 224 17.20 10.68 6.39
C LEU A 224 18.37 10.40 7.36
N GLY A 225 18.87 11.44 8.02
CA GLY A 225 20.01 11.36 8.93
C GLY A 225 21.35 11.17 8.21
N ALA A 226 22.43 11.53 8.87
CA ALA A 226 23.76 11.55 8.27
C ALA A 226 24.24 10.15 7.84
N GLU A 227 23.98 9.13 8.66
CA GLU A 227 24.42 7.75 8.38
C GLU A 227 23.78 7.19 7.08
N LEU A 228 22.43 7.30 6.94
CA LEU A 228 21.75 6.84 5.72
C LEU A 228 22.13 7.72 4.53
N SER A 229 22.39 9.00 4.75
CA SER A 229 22.82 9.93 3.72
C SER A 229 24.17 9.53 3.11
N ALA A 230 25.12 9.07 3.90
CA ALA A 230 26.40 8.55 3.41
C ALA A 230 26.21 7.31 2.50
N PHE A 231 25.29 6.41 2.85
CA PHE A 231 24.96 5.27 1.97
C PHE A 231 24.28 5.71 0.67
N ILE A 232 23.47 6.77 0.70
CA ILE A 232 22.84 7.33 -0.51
C ILE A 232 23.89 8.00 -1.39
N ASP A 233 24.85 8.76 -0.82
CA ASP A 233 25.96 9.34 -1.56
C ASP A 233 26.77 8.24 -2.27
N HIS A 234 27.18 7.22 -1.52
CA HIS A 234 27.92 6.09 -2.09
C HIS A 234 27.14 5.33 -3.17
N TRP A 235 25.80 5.19 -2.98
CA TRP A 235 24.94 4.64 -4.05
C TRP A 235 24.99 5.47 -5.31
N ILE A 236 24.82 6.79 -5.20
CA ILE A 236 24.74 7.70 -6.35
C ILE A 236 26.07 7.73 -7.10
N GLU A 237 27.19 7.78 -6.38
CA GLU A 237 28.52 7.95 -6.95
C GLU A 237 29.13 6.65 -7.47
N ALA A 238 29.07 5.57 -6.68
CA ALA A 238 29.77 4.34 -6.98
C ALA A 238 28.91 3.29 -7.70
N TRP A 239 27.67 3.07 -7.25
CA TRP A 239 26.88 1.91 -7.67
C TRP A 239 25.81 2.20 -8.70
N ARG A 240 25.09 3.32 -8.58
CA ARG A 240 24.03 3.72 -9.51
C ARG A 240 24.53 3.80 -10.97
N PRO A 241 25.75 4.29 -11.26
CA PRO A 241 26.29 4.32 -12.63
C PRO A 241 26.41 2.96 -13.31
N ALA A 242 26.47 1.85 -12.54
CA ALA A 242 26.51 0.50 -13.12
C ALA A 242 25.24 0.13 -13.92
N PHE A 243 24.16 0.89 -13.79
CA PHE A 243 22.92 0.73 -14.54
C PHE A 243 22.80 1.69 -15.74
N ASN A 244 23.80 2.53 -16.01
CA ASN A 244 23.76 3.55 -17.07
C ASN A 244 22.45 4.36 -17.06
N PRO A 245 22.13 5.05 -15.94
CA PRO A 245 20.85 5.72 -15.79
C PRO A 245 20.65 6.82 -16.83
N THR A 246 19.47 6.83 -17.47
CA THR A 246 19.08 7.83 -18.47
C THR A 246 18.15 8.90 -17.88
N CYS A 247 17.88 8.86 -16.59
CA CYS A 247 16.99 9.78 -15.86
C CYS A 247 17.45 9.91 -14.40
N ASP A 248 16.90 10.90 -13.69
CA ASP A 248 17.27 11.21 -12.31
C ASP A 248 16.60 10.32 -11.25
N THR A 249 15.96 9.22 -11.66
CA THR A 249 15.39 8.26 -10.71
C THR A 249 16.44 7.75 -9.74
N LEU A 250 16.08 7.64 -8.46
CA LEU A 250 16.96 7.00 -7.47
C LEU A 250 17.14 5.50 -7.76
N TRP A 251 16.15 4.86 -8.39
CA TRP A 251 16.10 3.43 -8.64
C TRP A 251 16.13 3.11 -10.14
N PRO A 252 17.30 3.12 -10.78
CA PRO A 252 17.40 2.78 -12.20
C PRO A 252 17.09 1.30 -12.44
N SER A 253 16.44 1.04 -13.58
CA SER A 253 16.25 -0.31 -14.12
C SER A 253 17.56 -0.82 -14.77
N PRO A 254 17.64 -2.12 -15.06
CA PRO A 254 18.74 -2.64 -15.85
C PRO A 254 18.96 -1.95 -17.20
N GLU A 255 17.93 -1.39 -17.78
CA GLU A 255 17.95 -0.69 -19.07
C GLU A 255 18.20 0.83 -18.92
N GLY A 256 18.48 1.32 -17.70
CA GLY A 256 18.79 2.72 -17.40
C GLY A 256 17.57 3.61 -17.11
N GLY A 257 16.35 3.17 -17.40
CA GLY A 257 15.12 3.87 -17.03
C GLY A 257 14.73 3.66 -15.57
N THR A 258 13.53 4.09 -15.19
CA THR A 258 12.99 3.85 -13.83
C THR A 258 12.57 2.39 -13.65
N LEU A 259 12.90 1.76 -12.52
CA LEU A 259 12.38 0.43 -12.15
C LEU A 259 10.85 0.41 -12.17
N ALA A 260 10.26 -0.69 -12.62
CA ALA A 260 8.80 -0.83 -12.59
C ALA A 260 8.26 -0.83 -11.15
N TYR A 261 7.13 -0.17 -10.94
CA TYR A 261 6.46 -0.04 -9.64
C TYR A 261 6.28 -1.38 -8.90
N THR A 262 5.78 -2.39 -9.62
CA THR A 262 5.56 -3.74 -9.06
C THR A 262 6.87 -4.43 -8.71
N TYR A 263 7.92 -4.16 -9.46
CA TYR A 263 9.24 -4.75 -9.26
C TYR A 263 9.92 -4.21 -7.98
N VAL A 264 9.84 -2.90 -7.71
CA VAL A 264 10.35 -2.30 -6.46
C VAL A 264 9.70 -2.96 -5.24
N GLY A 265 8.38 -3.13 -5.26
CA GLY A 265 7.66 -3.81 -4.18
C GLY A 265 8.06 -5.27 -4.01
N GLY A 266 8.30 -5.98 -5.10
CA GLY A 266 8.80 -7.35 -5.12
C GLY A 266 10.21 -7.46 -4.53
N LEU A 267 11.14 -6.60 -4.97
CA LEU A 267 12.51 -6.57 -4.46
C LEU A 267 12.56 -6.42 -2.93
N VAL A 268 11.85 -5.47 -2.36
CA VAL A 268 11.79 -5.26 -0.91
C VAL A 268 11.27 -6.50 -0.20
N THR A 269 10.18 -7.08 -0.72
CA THR A 269 9.55 -8.26 -0.12
C THR A 269 10.46 -9.49 -0.16
N ASP A 270 11.13 -9.72 -1.28
CA ASP A 270 12.03 -10.86 -1.47
C ASP A 270 13.34 -10.70 -0.70
N THR A 271 13.86 -9.47 -0.63
CA THR A 271 15.06 -9.14 0.16
C THR A 271 14.83 -9.43 1.64
N THR A 272 13.71 -8.96 2.19
CA THR A 272 13.38 -9.21 3.62
C THR A 272 13.09 -10.69 3.87
N ARG A 273 12.43 -11.38 2.95
CA ARG A 273 12.20 -12.84 3.07
C ARG A 273 13.51 -13.61 3.10
N LYS A 274 14.46 -13.28 2.23
CA LYS A 274 15.78 -13.96 2.16
C LYS A 274 16.63 -13.65 3.38
N GLY A 275 16.67 -12.40 3.83
CA GLY A 275 17.54 -11.98 4.92
C GLY A 275 17.00 -12.25 6.32
N LEU A 276 15.67 -12.24 6.51
CA LEU A 276 15.05 -12.37 7.83
C LEU A 276 14.11 -13.57 7.95
N GLY A 277 13.91 -14.35 6.88
CA GLY A 277 12.92 -15.43 6.84
C GLY A 277 11.46 -14.92 6.77
N VAL A 278 11.25 -13.60 6.79
CA VAL A 278 9.92 -12.97 6.85
C VAL A 278 9.73 -12.00 5.69
N ALA A 279 8.66 -12.19 4.93
CA ALA A 279 8.32 -11.33 3.80
C ALA A 279 7.65 -10.03 4.27
N VAL A 280 8.40 -8.95 4.36
CA VAL A 280 7.93 -7.62 4.72
C VAL A 280 7.78 -6.78 3.45
N ASN A 281 6.54 -6.52 3.02
CA ASN A 281 6.31 -5.66 1.86
C ASN A 281 6.39 -4.16 2.26
N PRO A 282 6.57 -3.23 1.32
CA PRO A 282 6.73 -1.80 1.63
C PRO A 282 5.62 -1.20 2.50
N HIS A 283 4.37 -1.66 2.34
CA HIS A 283 3.27 -1.17 3.16
C HIS A 283 3.39 -1.64 4.62
N LEU A 284 3.94 -2.85 4.83
CA LEU A 284 4.10 -3.43 6.16
C LEU A 284 5.19 -2.72 6.99
N PHE A 285 6.18 -2.07 6.35
CA PHE A 285 7.18 -1.23 7.04
C PHE A 285 6.53 -0.15 7.90
N ARG A 286 5.38 0.39 7.47
CA ARG A 286 4.61 1.35 8.26
C ARG A 286 4.06 0.75 9.56
N SER A 287 3.69 -0.52 9.53
CA SER A 287 3.28 -1.26 10.72
C SER A 287 4.49 -1.68 11.57
N CYS A 288 5.63 -1.99 10.93
CA CYS A 288 6.89 -2.26 11.60
C CYS A 288 7.41 -1.05 12.39
N LEU A 289 7.24 0.18 11.87
CA LEU A 289 7.56 1.40 12.62
C LEU A 289 6.74 1.48 13.91
N VAL A 290 5.42 1.22 13.83
CA VAL A 290 4.56 1.23 15.03
C VAL A 290 5.00 0.14 16.02
N GLU A 291 5.28 -1.07 15.54
CA GLU A 291 5.78 -2.18 16.37
C GLU A 291 7.11 -1.82 17.05
N THR A 292 8.01 -1.13 16.33
CA THR A 292 9.30 -0.65 16.87
C THR A 292 9.09 0.31 18.02
N LEU A 293 8.26 1.34 17.84
CA LEU A 293 7.97 2.31 18.88
C LEU A 293 7.31 1.66 20.09
N VAL A 294 6.34 0.78 19.86
CA VAL A 294 5.66 0.06 20.94
C VAL A 294 6.60 -0.86 21.71
N THR A 295 7.59 -1.46 21.04
CA THR A 295 8.53 -2.42 21.66
C THR A 295 9.65 -1.69 22.42
N HIS A 296 10.24 -0.65 21.82
CA HIS A 296 11.45 0.01 22.35
C HIS A 296 11.19 1.35 23.05
N ALA A 297 10.10 2.04 22.67
CA ALA A 297 9.76 3.36 23.22
C ALA A 297 8.23 3.52 23.33
N PRO A 298 7.56 2.72 24.18
CA PRO A 298 6.10 2.68 24.27
C PRO A 298 5.46 4.01 24.63
N GLU A 299 6.17 4.87 25.38
CA GLU A 299 5.75 6.23 25.72
C GLU A 299 5.72 7.15 24.49
N GLN A 300 6.53 6.86 23.46
CA GLN A 300 6.61 7.62 22.21
C GLN A 300 5.74 7.04 21.09
N ALA A 301 4.99 5.99 21.35
CA ALA A 301 4.18 5.31 20.32
C ALA A 301 3.17 6.23 19.61
N ALA A 302 2.75 7.33 20.26
CA ALA A 302 1.90 8.36 19.65
C ALA A 302 2.57 9.08 18.46
N MET A 303 3.92 9.12 18.40
CA MET A 303 4.67 9.73 17.30
C MET A 303 4.48 8.98 15.98
N ALA A 304 4.05 7.73 16.00
CA ALA A 304 3.77 6.98 14.77
C ALA A 304 2.74 7.68 13.87
N SER A 305 1.73 8.34 14.43
CA SER A 305 0.66 8.98 13.66
C SER A 305 1.17 10.14 12.79
N PRO A 306 1.87 11.14 13.33
CA PRO A 306 2.45 12.22 12.52
C PRO A 306 3.53 11.70 11.55
N ILE A 307 4.42 10.79 11.96
CA ILE A 307 5.47 10.24 11.09
C ILE A 307 4.85 9.56 9.85
N LEU A 308 3.76 8.83 10.05
CA LEU A 308 3.05 8.11 8.98
C LEU A 308 2.03 8.95 8.23
N GLN A 309 1.76 10.18 8.68
CA GLN A 309 0.71 11.05 8.14
C GLN A 309 -0.64 10.30 8.00
N HIS A 310 -1.06 9.60 9.05
CA HIS A 310 -2.35 8.93 9.04
C HIS A 310 -3.47 9.95 9.15
N THR A 311 -4.38 9.95 8.18
CA THR A 311 -5.61 10.75 8.22
C THR A 311 -6.67 10.12 9.12
N ASP A 312 -6.62 8.79 9.31
CA ASP A 312 -7.45 8.04 10.24
C ASP A 312 -6.60 7.51 11.39
N HIS A 313 -6.77 8.12 12.55
CA HIS A 313 -6.06 7.75 13.78
C HIS A 313 -6.44 6.36 14.29
N ARG A 314 -7.58 5.79 13.88
CA ARG A 314 -8.06 4.48 14.33
C ARG A 314 -7.06 3.36 14.05
N THR A 315 -6.38 3.41 12.91
CA THR A 315 -5.36 2.39 12.56
C THR A 315 -4.19 2.45 13.53
N THR A 316 -3.66 3.64 13.81
CA THR A 316 -2.58 3.84 14.79
C THR A 316 -3.03 3.48 16.20
N GLN A 317 -4.26 3.86 16.57
CA GLN A 317 -4.86 3.54 17.86
C GLN A 317 -4.98 2.02 18.09
N THR A 318 -5.34 1.26 17.08
CA THR A 318 -5.44 -0.21 17.18
C THR A 318 -4.09 -0.85 17.49
N PHE A 319 -3.02 -0.41 16.82
CA PHE A 319 -1.67 -0.90 17.10
C PHE A 319 -1.16 -0.41 18.46
N TYR A 320 -1.41 0.87 18.78
CA TYR A 320 -1.05 1.47 20.07
C TYR A 320 -1.71 0.75 21.25
N ASN A 321 -3.02 0.45 21.16
CA ASN A 321 -3.75 -0.29 22.21
C ASN A 321 -3.21 -1.71 22.37
N ARG A 322 -2.85 -2.40 21.28
CA ARG A 322 -2.18 -3.71 21.33
C ARG A 322 -0.85 -3.63 22.05
N GLY A 323 -0.03 -2.63 21.76
CA GLY A 323 1.26 -2.45 22.38
C GLY A 323 1.16 -2.15 23.87
N LYS A 324 0.28 -1.22 24.25
CA LYS A 324 -0.02 -0.95 25.66
C LYS A 324 -0.52 -2.19 26.39
N ALA A 325 -1.40 -2.97 25.80
CA ALA A 325 -1.90 -4.19 26.39
C ALA A 325 -0.76 -5.22 26.62
N ARG A 326 0.15 -5.39 25.63
CA ARG A 326 1.33 -6.30 25.79
C ARG A 326 2.26 -5.86 26.93
N VAL A 327 2.58 -4.56 26.98
CA VAL A 327 3.44 -4.00 28.06
C VAL A 327 2.75 -4.11 29.41
N ALA A 328 1.46 -3.78 29.49
CA ALA A 328 0.69 -3.91 30.72
C ALA A 328 0.61 -5.37 31.17
N PHE A 329 0.40 -6.30 30.23
CA PHE A 329 0.34 -7.72 30.55
C PHE A 329 1.69 -8.29 31.02
N ALA A 330 2.79 -7.86 30.39
CA ALA A 330 4.14 -8.25 30.84
C ALA A 330 4.45 -7.71 32.24
N LYS A 331 4.04 -6.46 32.57
CA LYS A 331 4.16 -5.91 33.92
C LYS A 331 3.30 -6.68 34.91
N TYR A 332 2.07 -7.00 34.55
CA TYR A 332 1.16 -7.80 35.36
C TYR A 332 1.75 -9.21 35.65
N GLN A 333 2.29 -9.89 34.62
CA GLN A 333 2.96 -11.18 34.81
C GLN A 333 4.14 -11.09 35.79
N LYS A 334 4.96 -10.04 35.70
CA LYS A 334 6.06 -9.83 36.68
C LYS A 334 5.54 -9.67 38.10
N VAL A 335 4.43 -8.96 38.32
CA VAL A 335 3.81 -8.83 39.63
C VAL A 335 3.35 -10.17 40.17
N ILE A 336 2.67 -10.97 39.36
CA ILE A 336 2.18 -12.30 39.77
C ILE A 336 3.33 -13.27 40.02
N LEU A 337 4.33 -13.32 39.13
CA LEU A 337 5.48 -14.24 39.27
C LEU A 337 6.40 -13.81 40.42
N GLY A 338 6.62 -12.50 40.62
CA GLY A 338 7.40 -11.98 41.76
C GLY A 338 6.72 -12.21 43.12
N HIS A 339 5.37 -12.29 43.18
CA HIS A 339 4.66 -12.69 44.41
C HIS A 339 4.88 -14.18 44.72
N ASN A 340 5.02 -15.03 43.72
CA ASN A 340 5.29 -16.46 43.92
C ASN A 340 6.73 -16.76 44.39
N GLU A 341 7.70 -15.94 44.04
CA GLU A 341 9.08 -16.07 44.53
C GLU A 341 9.18 -15.70 46.02
N ASN A 342 8.49 -14.65 46.43
CA ASN A 342 8.43 -14.24 47.86
C ASN A 342 7.63 -15.22 48.74
N MET A 343 6.78 -16.09 48.18
CA MET A 343 6.07 -17.13 48.92
C MET A 343 6.88 -18.45 49.06
N LYS A 344 7.94 -18.63 48.28
CA LYS A 344 8.83 -19.80 48.36
C LYS A 344 9.97 -19.58 49.37
N GLU A 345 10.21 -18.36 49.78
CA GLU A 345 11.24 -17.99 50.79
C GLU A 345 10.68 -17.84 52.21
N ARG A 346 9.40 -18.16 52.43
CA ARG A 346 8.77 -18.30 53.73
C ARG A 346 8.36 -19.75 54.00
#